data_0340546698555f9275595465aa3bc6a4
#
_entry.id   0340546698555f9275595465aa3bc6a4
#
_cell.length_a   1.000
_cell.length_b   1.000
_cell.length_c   1.000
_cell.angle_alpha   90.00
_cell.angle_beta   90.00
_cell.angle_gamma   90.00
#
_symmetry.space_group_name_H-M   'P 1'
#
loop_
_entity.id
_entity.type
_entity.pdbx_description
1 polymer ?
#
loop_
_entity_poly.entity_id
_entity_poly.type
_entity_poly.pdbx_seq_one_letter_code
_entity_poly.pdbx_strand_id
1 'polypeptide(L)'
;MKTPPQELILGARISGDFVTLDPDERRRHLYIVGQTGTGKSTLLLNLIAQDLAAGEGLALLDPHGDLAEAALMHVPRDRTNELVYINPADADRPIGFNPLSAVAEDVKPLVADDVVGAFKHVWPDSWGPRLDYVLMNAVRALLDVPGGTLLMLPRLLIDEHFREQLVSRYVRDPMVLSFWRQEFTGFSSGLRAEAISPIQNKIGRVLIEPRLRNMLAQPESTIMLRRLMDEGAIVICNLAKGRLGESVAHLLGALLTTSIAQGALSRAGIPTAQRRVFHLYADEFQSFATTSFALILSEARKYGLTLTIAHQYLNQIGEGLQSAVFGNVGSLVALRSGAEDAAILAEQIGLQGRDALLDLPNFAGWARLLKSGVPTSPLRLGLSPTPTTRRSSAHRLISESRRRFGRPRHEVEARIADFLSAH
;
A
#
# COMPACT_ATOMS: atom_id res chain seq x y z
N MET A 1 -25.17 19.44 -5.35
CA MET A 1 -25.80 18.10 -5.20
C MET A 1 -24.77 17.08 -5.64
N LYS A 2 -24.36 16.12 -4.79
CA LYS A 2 -23.50 15.01 -5.24
C LYS A 2 -24.34 14.09 -6.10
N THR A 3 -23.85 13.77 -7.29
CA THR A 3 -24.44 12.71 -8.13
C THR A 3 -24.50 11.43 -7.29
N PRO A 4 -25.61 10.65 -7.34
CA PRO A 4 -25.65 9.38 -6.63
C PRO A 4 -24.49 8.49 -7.10
N PRO A 5 -23.92 7.66 -6.22
CA PRO A 5 -22.83 6.77 -6.60
C PRO A 5 -23.26 5.88 -7.77
N GLN A 6 -22.48 5.89 -8.82
CA GLN A 6 -22.78 5.18 -10.06
C GLN A 6 -22.32 3.73 -9.95
N GLU A 7 -23.11 2.79 -10.47
CA GLU A 7 -22.70 1.39 -10.62
C GLU A 7 -21.42 1.29 -11.45
N LEU A 8 -20.49 0.45 -10.99
CA LEU A 8 -19.19 0.26 -11.63
C LEU A 8 -19.28 -0.86 -12.68
N ILE A 9 -18.98 -0.55 -13.92
CA ILE A 9 -19.03 -1.52 -15.03
C ILE A 9 -17.77 -2.36 -15.02
N LEU A 10 -17.90 -3.68 -14.83
CA LEU A 10 -16.82 -4.66 -14.93
C LEU A 10 -16.57 -5.14 -16.35
N GLY A 11 -17.62 -5.21 -17.16
CA GLY A 11 -17.62 -5.70 -18.52
C GLY A 11 -19.02 -5.97 -19.03
N ALA A 12 -19.16 -6.81 -20.07
CA ALA A 12 -20.43 -7.18 -20.64
C ALA A 12 -20.60 -8.71 -20.73
N ARG A 13 -21.82 -9.18 -20.66
CA ARG A 13 -22.21 -10.56 -20.98
C ARG A 13 -22.17 -10.80 -22.48
N ILE A 14 -22.24 -12.06 -22.88
CA ILE A 14 -22.40 -12.44 -24.31
C ILE A 14 -23.71 -11.87 -24.89
N SER A 15 -24.75 -11.71 -24.06
CA SER A 15 -26.02 -11.08 -24.42
C SER A 15 -25.91 -9.57 -24.73
N GLY A 16 -24.77 -8.93 -24.40
CA GLY A 16 -24.56 -7.50 -24.53
C GLY A 16 -24.89 -6.69 -23.25
N ASP A 17 -25.52 -7.31 -22.26
CA ASP A 17 -25.84 -6.64 -20.99
C ASP A 17 -24.58 -6.36 -20.16
N PHE A 18 -24.49 -5.20 -19.56
CA PHE A 18 -23.39 -4.87 -18.68
C PHE A 18 -23.42 -5.72 -17.40
N VAL A 19 -22.24 -6.13 -16.96
CA VAL A 19 -21.99 -6.71 -15.64
C VAL A 19 -21.51 -5.57 -14.75
N THR A 20 -22.33 -5.20 -13.77
CA THR A 20 -22.08 -4.05 -12.90
C THR A 20 -21.89 -4.49 -11.46
N LEU A 21 -21.14 -3.69 -10.70
CA LEU A 21 -20.95 -3.81 -9.26
C LEU A 21 -21.57 -2.60 -8.58
N ASP A 22 -22.52 -2.87 -7.69
CA ASP A 22 -23.18 -1.86 -6.88
C ASP A 22 -22.18 -1.17 -5.93
N PRO A 23 -22.25 0.16 -5.73
CA PRO A 23 -21.37 0.90 -4.85
C PRO A 23 -21.34 0.42 -3.40
N ASP A 24 -22.47 0.00 -2.84
CA ASP A 24 -22.54 -0.52 -1.49
C ASP A 24 -21.94 -1.94 -1.37
N GLU A 25 -22.14 -2.77 -2.38
CA GLU A 25 -21.53 -4.10 -2.45
C GLU A 25 -20.02 -4.02 -2.69
N ARG A 26 -19.56 -3.03 -3.43
CA ARG A 26 -18.15 -2.74 -3.62
C ARG A 26 -17.40 -2.48 -2.31
N ARG A 27 -18.08 -2.01 -1.28
CA ARG A 27 -17.49 -1.83 0.06
C ARG A 27 -16.97 -3.14 0.67
N ARG A 28 -17.42 -4.30 0.15
CA ARG A 28 -16.94 -5.63 0.54
C ARG A 28 -15.78 -6.13 -0.30
N HIS A 29 -15.06 -5.21 -0.93
CA HIS A 29 -13.86 -5.45 -1.71
C HIS A 29 -14.11 -6.24 -3.00
N LEU A 30 -13.18 -6.08 -3.95
CA LEU A 30 -13.13 -6.78 -5.22
C LEU A 30 -11.76 -7.46 -5.36
N TYR A 31 -11.78 -8.77 -5.64
CA TYR A 31 -10.59 -9.53 -5.91
C TYR A 31 -10.55 -9.97 -7.37
N ILE A 32 -9.41 -9.75 -8.03
CA ILE A 32 -9.17 -10.05 -9.44
C ILE A 32 -7.95 -10.96 -9.53
N VAL A 33 -8.09 -12.12 -10.18
CA VAL A 33 -7.00 -13.08 -10.35
C VAL A 33 -6.95 -13.62 -11.76
N GLY A 34 -5.74 -13.87 -12.28
CA GLY A 34 -5.53 -14.47 -13.59
C GLY A 34 -4.12 -14.26 -14.13
N GLN A 35 -3.72 -15.08 -15.07
CA GLN A 35 -2.40 -15.07 -15.66
C GLN A 35 -2.02 -13.74 -16.31
N THR A 36 -0.73 -13.53 -16.55
CA THR A 36 -0.23 -12.35 -17.29
C THR A 36 -0.86 -12.28 -18.69
N GLY A 37 -1.22 -11.07 -19.12
CA GLY A 37 -1.80 -10.83 -20.45
C GLY A 37 -3.29 -11.17 -20.59
N THR A 38 -3.96 -11.61 -19.53
CA THR A 38 -5.39 -11.98 -19.58
C THR A 38 -6.35 -10.79 -19.44
N GLY A 39 -5.84 -9.59 -19.07
CA GLY A 39 -6.64 -8.37 -19.00
C GLY A 39 -6.82 -7.75 -17.61
N LYS A 40 -6.09 -8.22 -16.56
CA LYS A 40 -6.17 -7.65 -15.20
C LYS A 40 -5.98 -6.14 -15.16
N SER A 41 -4.86 -5.66 -15.69
CA SER A 41 -4.54 -4.22 -15.70
C SER A 41 -5.52 -3.42 -16.56
N THR A 42 -6.08 -4.02 -17.63
CA THR A 42 -7.18 -3.42 -18.41
C THR A 42 -8.43 -3.24 -17.58
N LEU A 43 -8.83 -4.26 -16.81
CA LEU A 43 -9.97 -4.16 -15.91
C LEU A 43 -9.71 -3.10 -14.82
N LEU A 44 -8.56 -3.14 -14.16
CA LEU A 44 -8.20 -2.14 -13.15
C LEU A 44 -8.26 -0.72 -13.73
N LEU A 45 -7.68 -0.49 -14.92
CA LEU A 45 -7.70 0.83 -15.56
C LEU A 45 -9.12 1.29 -15.89
N ASN A 46 -9.98 0.40 -16.37
CA ASN A 46 -11.40 0.71 -16.63
C ASN A 46 -12.11 1.14 -15.34
N LEU A 47 -11.88 0.45 -14.23
CA LEU A 47 -12.48 0.77 -12.95
C LEU A 47 -11.97 2.12 -12.40
N ILE A 48 -10.65 2.34 -12.46
CA ILE A 48 -10.00 3.59 -12.05
C ILE A 48 -10.54 4.76 -12.88
N ALA A 49 -10.67 4.61 -14.19
CA ALA A 49 -11.17 5.66 -15.08
C ALA A 49 -12.62 6.03 -14.76
N GLN A 50 -13.45 5.06 -14.39
CA GLN A 50 -14.84 5.30 -13.95
C GLN A 50 -14.88 6.07 -12.64
N ASP A 51 -14.07 5.68 -11.64
CA ASP A 51 -13.97 6.38 -10.35
C ASP A 51 -13.48 7.83 -10.52
N LEU A 52 -12.44 8.02 -11.33
CA LEU A 52 -11.93 9.35 -11.63
C LEU A 52 -13.00 10.24 -12.27
N ALA A 53 -13.79 9.69 -13.21
CA ALA A 53 -14.88 10.40 -13.87
C ALA A 53 -16.05 10.69 -12.92
N ALA A 54 -16.32 9.81 -11.96
CA ALA A 54 -17.35 9.98 -10.93
C ALA A 54 -16.95 10.95 -9.80
N GLY A 55 -15.69 11.40 -9.76
CA GLY A 55 -15.20 12.29 -8.71
C GLY A 55 -14.82 11.56 -7.41
N GLU A 56 -14.64 10.24 -7.46
CA GLU A 56 -14.25 9.45 -6.30
C GLU A 56 -12.78 9.66 -5.94
N GLY A 57 -12.47 9.51 -4.65
CA GLY A 57 -11.10 9.50 -4.13
C GLY A 57 -10.50 8.10 -4.22
N LEU A 58 -9.25 8.00 -4.66
CA LEU A 58 -8.60 6.71 -4.79
C LEU A 58 -7.09 6.76 -4.53
N ALA A 59 -6.53 5.59 -4.18
CA ALA A 59 -5.11 5.32 -4.25
C ALA A 59 -4.85 4.14 -5.20
N LEU A 60 -3.83 4.25 -6.03
CA LEU A 60 -3.31 3.18 -6.88
C LEU A 60 -1.89 2.85 -6.45
N LEU A 61 -1.62 1.58 -6.16
CA LEU A 61 -0.27 1.03 -5.96
C LEU A 61 0.07 0.16 -7.16
N ASP A 62 1.09 0.55 -7.92
CA ASP A 62 1.51 -0.16 -9.12
C ASP A 62 3.02 -0.45 -9.08
N PRO A 63 3.42 -1.75 -8.91
CA PRO A 63 4.83 -2.14 -8.86
C PRO A 63 5.51 -2.17 -10.23
N HIS A 64 4.76 -2.06 -11.33
CA HIS A 64 5.30 -2.05 -12.69
C HIS A 64 5.44 -0.64 -13.24
N GLY A 65 4.50 0.25 -12.92
CA GLY A 65 4.48 1.65 -13.35
C GLY A 65 3.59 1.92 -14.57
N ASP A 66 3.32 0.92 -15.39
CA ASP A 66 2.55 1.07 -16.63
C ASP A 66 1.09 1.46 -16.35
N LEU A 67 0.47 0.83 -15.36
CA LEU A 67 -0.90 1.14 -14.95
C LEU A 67 -0.99 2.54 -14.33
N ALA A 68 0.01 2.94 -13.54
CA ALA A 68 0.09 4.27 -12.95
C ALA A 68 0.21 5.36 -14.03
N GLU A 69 1.05 5.14 -15.06
CA GLU A 69 1.20 6.07 -16.18
C GLU A 69 -0.08 6.14 -17.03
N ALA A 70 -0.74 5.00 -17.27
CA ALA A 70 -2.01 4.96 -17.96
C ALA A 70 -3.13 5.69 -17.16
N ALA A 71 -3.20 5.46 -15.84
CA ALA A 71 -4.19 6.10 -14.97
C ALA A 71 -4.08 7.63 -14.94
N LEU A 72 -2.85 8.17 -15.00
CA LEU A 72 -2.64 9.63 -15.11
C LEU A 72 -3.39 10.26 -16.28
N MET A 73 -3.49 9.57 -17.41
CA MET A 73 -4.16 10.08 -18.60
C MET A 73 -5.69 10.21 -18.45
N HIS A 74 -6.25 9.59 -17.41
CA HIS A 74 -7.67 9.63 -17.09
C HIS A 74 -8.04 10.62 -15.99
N VAL A 75 -7.04 11.26 -15.34
CA VAL A 75 -7.29 12.29 -14.33
C VAL A 75 -8.02 13.49 -14.97
N PRO A 76 -9.20 13.87 -14.49
CA PRO A 76 -9.95 15.03 -15.01
C PRO A 76 -9.14 16.33 -14.84
N ARG A 77 -9.28 17.25 -15.78
CA ARG A 77 -8.51 18.53 -15.76
C ARG A 77 -8.84 19.40 -14.55
N ASP A 78 -10.07 19.41 -14.12
CA ASP A 78 -10.58 20.13 -12.95
C ASP A 78 -10.09 19.54 -11.62
N ARG A 79 -9.64 18.27 -11.64
CA ARG A 79 -9.08 17.56 -10.48
C ARG A 79 -7.53 17.53 -10.45
N THR A 80 -6.87 18.29 -11.30
CA THR A 80 -5.40 18.36 -11.35
C THR A 80 -4.78 18.67 -9.97
N ASN A 81 -5.43 19.53 -9.20
CA ASN A 81 -4.99 19.93 -7.88
C ASN A 81 -5.28 18.88 -6.78
N GLU A 82 -6.02 17.83 -7.08
CA GLU A 82 -6.31 16.73 -6.15
C GLU A 82 -5.31 15.57 -6.31
N LEU A 83 -4.47 15.61 -7.35
CA LEU A 83 -3.51 14.55 -7.63
C LEU A 83 -2.26 14.66 -6.75
N VAL A 84 -1.93 13.53 -6.14
CA VAL A 84 -0.64 13.22 -5.52
C VAL A 84 0.01 12.10 -6.31
N TYR A 85 1.08 12.41 -7.05
CA TYR A 85 1.83 11.42 -7.85
C TYR A 85 3.12 11.05 -7.13
N ILE A 86 3.12 9.89 -6.48
CA ILE A 86 4.28 9.35 -5.77
C ILE A 86 5.11 8.54 -6.76
N ASN A 87 6.28 9.06 -7.11
CA ASN A 87 7.24 8.38 -7.98
C ASN A 87 8.65 8.52 -7.39
N PRO A 88 9.15 7.49 -6.70
CA PRO A 88 10.50 7.52 -6.12
C PRO A 88 11.61 7.66 -7.16
N ALA A 89 11.36 7.29 -8.43
CA ALA A 89 12.33 7.50 -9.51
C ALA A 89 12.53 8.98 -9.86
N ASP A 90 11.65 9.87 -9.39
CA ASP A 90 11.82 11.32 -9.49
C ASP A 90 12.76 11.82 -8.39
N ALA A 91 14.04 11.86 -8.72
CA ALA A 91 15.09 12.21 -7.77
C ALA A 91 15.16 13.73 -7.45
N ASP A 92 14.64 14.61 -8.33
CA ASP A 92 14.84 16.06 -8.20
C ASP A 92 13.98 16.70 -7.11
N ARG A 93 12.79 16.15 -6.90
CA ARG A 93 11.83 16.64 -5.90
C ARG A 93 11.19 15.50 -5.13
N PRO A 94 11.94 14.85 -4.22
CA PRO A 94 11.43 13.75 -3.42
C PRO A 94 10.23 14.20 -2.55
N ILE A 95 9.17 13.40 -2.60
CA ILE A 95 8.04 13.53 -1.68
C ILE A 95 8.49 13.05 -0.30
N GLY A 96 8.18 13.82 0.74
CA GLY A 96 8.40 13.38 2.11
C GLY A 96 7.35 12.36 2.53
N PHE A 97 7.81 11.15 2.84
CA PHE A 97 6.98 10.09 3.40
C PHE A 97 7.68 9.45 4.60
N ASN A 98 7.30 9.88 5.78
CA ASN A 98 7.80 9.36 7.04
C ASN A 98 6.69 8.56 7.74
N PRO A 99 6.76 7.22 7.78
CA PRO A 99 5.74 6.39 8.42
C PRO A 99 5.66 6.59 9.94
N LEU A 100 6.65 7.26 10.55
CA LEU A 100 6.69 7.56 11.98
C LEU A 100 6.13 8.96 12.31
N SER A 101 5.75 9.75 11.30
CA SER A 101 5.35 11.14 11.53
C SER A 101 3.87 11.26 11.92
N ALA A 102 3.58 12.18 12.85
CA ALA A 102 2.23 12.56 13.28
C ALA A 102 1.35 11.37 13.75
N VAL A 103 1.97 10.41 14.45
CA VAL A 103 1.30 9.22 14.99
C VAL A 103 0.72 9.56 16.38
N ALA A 104 -0.58 9.29 16.58
CA ALA A 104 -1.22 9.45 17.89
C ALA A 104 -0.71 8.41 18.89
N GLU A 105 -0.69 8.75 20.16
CA GLU A 105 -0.06 7.94 21.22
C GLU A 105 -0.61 6.52 21.31
N ASP A 106 -1.92 6.40 21.23
CA ASP A 106 -2.67 5.15 21.34
C ASP A 106 -2.44 4.18 20.18
N VAL A 107 -1.98 4.66 19.02
CA VAL A 107 -1.71 3.83 17.83
C VAL A 107 -0.23 3.60 17.55
N LYS A 108 0.70 4.18 18.33
CA LYS A 108 2.14 3.95 18.17
C LYS A 108 2.55 2.47 18.17
N PRO A 109 2.00 1.59 19.05
CA PRO A 109 2.30 0.17 18.99
C PRO A 109 1.95 -0.46 17.65
N LEU A 110 0.77 -0.14 17.11
CA LEU A 110 0.30 -0.67 15.84
C LEU A 110 1.17 -0.18 14.66
N VAL A 111 1.55 1.10 14.69
CA VAL A 111 2.47 1.66 13.68
C VAL A 111 3.83 0.99 13.73
N ALA A 112 4.34 0.69 14.93
CA ALA A 112 5.61 -0.03 15.07
C ALA A 112 5.51 -1.45 14.49
N ASP A 113 4.44 -2.18 14.80
CA ASP A 113 4.17 -3.51 14.23
C ASP A 113 4.11 -3.48 12.70
N ASP A 114 3.44 -2.48 12.13
CA ASP A 114 3.30 -2.32 10.69
C ASP A 114 4.65 -2.01 10.00
N VAL A 115 5.45 -1.12 10.60
CA VAL A 115 6.78 -0.79 10.06
C VAL A 115 7.70 -2.01 10.12
N VAL A 116 7.75 -2.70 11.26
CA VAL A 116 8.55 -3.94 11.42
C VAL A 116 8.03 -5.03 10.46
N GLY A 117 6.72 -5.18 10.35
CA GLY A 117 6.05 -6.10 9.42
C GLY A 117 6.40 -5.82 7.95
N ALA A 118 6.52 -4.55 7.54
CA ALA A 118 6.94 -4.18 6.20
C ALA A 118 8.39 -4.64 5.90
N PHE A 119 9.31 -4.47 6.86
CA PHE A 119 10.68 -5.01 6.74
C PHE A 119 10.69 -6.54 6.69
N LYS A 120 9.91 -7.19 7.54
CA LYS A 120 9.79 -8.66 7.58
C LYS A 120 9.25 -9.22 6.27
N HIS A 121 8.27 -8.54 5.67
CA HIS A 121 7.70 -8.92 4.37
C HIS A 121 8.75 -8.95 3.25
N VAL A 122 9.68 -7.97 3.24
CA VAL A 122 10.73 -7.89 2.20
C VAL A 122 11.86 -8.89 2.42
N TRP A 123 12.15 -9.27 3.67
CA TRP A 123 13.27 -10.16 4.03
C TRP A 123 12.85 -11.33 4.93
N PRO A 124 11.85 -12.14 4.54
CA PRO A 124 11.31 -13.19 5.41
C PRO A 124 12.35 -14.26 5.77
N ASP A 125 13.17 -14.69 4.82
CA ASP A 125 14.13 -15.80 4.99
C ASP A 125 15.28 -15.46 5.95
N SER A 126 15.56 -14.18 6.16
CA SER A 126 16.62 -13.69 7.05
C SER A 126 16.07 -12.97 8.29
N TRP A 127 14.84 -13.29 8.69
CA TRP A 127 14.14 -12.70 9.83
C TRP A 127 14.24 -13.62 11.05
N GLY A 128 14.74 -13.09 12.16
CA GLY A 128 14.87 -13.86 13.39
C GLY A 128 14.22 -13.14 14.59
N PRO A 129 13.88 -13.88 15.67
CA PRO A 129 13.17 -13.31 16.82
C PRO A 129 13.93 -12.15 17.49
N ARG A 130 15.26 -12.23 17.54
CA ARG A 130 16.10 -11.18 18.15
C ARG A 130 16.11 -9.91 17.31
N LEU A 131 16.21 -10.04 15.98
CA LEU A 131 16.10 -8.92 15.05
C LEU A 131 14.74 -8.24 15.22
N ASP A 132 13.67 -9.03 15.23
CA ASP A 132 12.29 -8.55 15.42
C ASP A 132 12.15 -7.73 16.70
N TYR A 133 12.62 -8.28 17.82
CA TYR A 133 12.53 -7.65 19.13
C TYR A 133 13.33 -6.36 19.23
N VAL A 134 14.57 -6.35 18.75
CA VAL A 134 15.44 -5.14 18.79
C VAL A 134 14.90 -4.05 17.84
N LEU A 135 14.49 -4.43 16.64
CA LEU A 135 13.92 -3.47 15.68
C LEU A 135 12.59 -2.88 16.18
N MET A 136 11.75 -3.71 16.80
CA MET A 136 10.50 -3.25 17.43
C MET A 136 10.76 -2.17 18.48
N ASN A 137 11.67 -2.42 19.42
CA ASN A 137 12.05 -1.45 20.45
C ASN A 137 12.69 -0.19 19.86
N ALA A 138 13.45 -0.32 18.76
CA ALA A 138 14.03 0.82 18.08
C ALA A 138 12.98 1.69 17.39
N VAL A 139 12.04 1.10 16.66
CA VAL A 139 10.94 1.84 16.03
C VAL A 139 10.04 2.49 17.09
N ARG A 140 9.73 1.78 18.19
CA ARG A 140 8.97 2.33 19.32
C ARG A 140 9.65 3.57 19.93
N ALA A 141 10.97 3.50 20.15
CA ALA A 141 11.72 4.65 20.64
C ALA A 141 11.69 5.83 19.67
N LEU A 142 11.81 5.58 18.36
CA LEU A 142 11.78 6.64 17.34
C LEU A 142 10.39 7.28 17.18
N LEU A 143 9.32 6.56 17.45
CA LEU A 143 7.95 7.10 17.45
C LEU A 143 7.71 8.13 18.57
N ASP A 144 8.52 8.10 19.62
CA ASP A 144 8.46 9.09 20.70
C ASP A 144 9.29 10.36 20.40
N VAL A 145 10.16 10.30 19.37
CA VAL A 145 11.03 11.44 19.01
C VAL A 145 10.28 12.40 18.09
N PRO A 146 10.16 13.69 18.45
CA PRO A 146 9.66 14.70 17.53
C PRO A 146 10.48 14.74 16.24
N GLY A 147 9.83 14.47 15.10
CA GLY A 147 10.51 14.35 13.81
C GLY A 147 11.40 13.12 13.66
N GLY A 148 11.19 12.08 14.47
CA GLY A 148 11.90 10.80 14.35
C GLY A 148 11.72 10.18 12.97
N THR A 149 12.81 9.62 12.40
CA THR A 149 12.82 8.98 11.08
C THR A 149 13.61 7.69 11.11
N LEU A 150 13.38 6.84 10.11
CA LEU A 150 14.16 5.59 9.94
C LEU A 150 15.67 5.86 9.71
N LEU A 151 16.06 7.07 9.31
CA LEU A 151 17.46 7.48 9.20
C LEU A 151 18.20 7.42 10.54
N MET A 152 17.49 7.57 11.65
CA MET A 152 18.06 7.55 13.00
C MET A 152 18.37 6.12 13.49
N LEU A 153 17.79 5.08 12.88
CA LEU A 153 17.94 3.69 13.33
C LEU A 153 19.42 3.22 13.45
N PRO A 154 20.27 3.39 12.44
CA PRO A 154 21.66 2.96 12.56
C PRO A 154 22.38 3.64 13.71
N ARG A 155 22.17 4.94 13.90
CA ARG A 155 22.81 5.72 14.95
C ARG A 155 22.29 5.33 16.34
N LEU A 156 20.98 5.13 16.49
CA LEU A 156 20.40 4.62 17.74
C LEU A 156 20.98 3.28 18.17
N LEU A 157 21.31 2.40 17.22
CA LEU A 157 21.86 1.07 17.51
C LEU A 157 23.36 1.10 17.86
N ILE A 158 24.13 1.99 17.24
CA ILE A 158 25.61 1.99 17.34
C ILE A 158 26.13 3.04 18.30
N ASP A 159 25.64 4.28 18.20
CA ASP A 159 26.12 5.44 18.96
C ASP A 159 25.48 5.45 20.36
N GLU A 160 26.27 5.14 21.37
CA GLU A 160 25.82 5.07 22.76
C GLU A 160 25.35 6.42 23.28
N HIS A 161 26.10 7.49 23.00
CA HIS A 161 25.80 8.81 23.46
C HIS A 161 24.48 9.33 22.84
N PHE A 162 24.33 9.19 21.54
CA PHE A 162 23.08 9.51 20.84
C PHE A 162 21.90 8.73 21.40
N ARG A 163 22.07 7.43 21.62
CA ARG A 163 21.04 6.55 22.18
C ARG A 163 20.62 6.99 23.57
N GLU A 164 21.57 7.26 24.48
CA GLU A 164 21.27 7.71 25.83
C GLU A 164 20.52 9.04 25.85
N GLN A 165 20.97 10.02 25.06
CA GLN A 165 20.28 11.30 24.92
C GLN A 165 18.86 11.13 24.40
N LEU A 166 18.66 10.34 23.33
CA LEU A 166 17.37 10.10 22.75
C LEU A 166 16.42 9.42 23.73
N VAL A 167 16.87 8.31 24.32
CA VAL A 167 16.05 7.47 25.20
C VAL A 167 15.67 8.25 26.47
N SER A 168 16.63 8.97 27.09
CA SER A 168 16.36 9.71 28.31
C SER A 168 15.42 10.88 28.10
N ARG A 169 15.51 11.53 26.96
CA ARG A 169 14.74 12.75 26.66
C ARG A 169 13.34 12.47 26.16
N TYR A 170 13.15 11.46 25.32
CA TYR A 170 11.92 11.29 24.55
C TYR A 170 11.14 10.03 24.88
N VAL A 171 11.77 8.90 25.16
CA VAL A 171 11.06 7.64 25.39
C VAL A 171 10.26 7.69 26.68
N ARG A 172 8.98 7.33 26.62
CA ARG A 172 8.03 7.39 27.76
C ARG A 172 7.55 6.02 28.20
N ASP A 173 7.43 5.06 27.27
CA ASP A 173 6.99 3.71 27.60
C ASP A 173 8.00 3.02 28.53
N PRO A 174 7.58 2.56 29.73
CA PRO A 174 8.50 1.97 30.72
C PRO A 174 9.15 0.67 30.23
N MET A 175 8.49 -0.09 29.37
CA MET A 175 9.05 -1.33 28.82
C MET A 175 10.14 -1.02 27.79
N VAL A 176 9.94 -0.04 26.93
CA VAL A 176 10.94 0.43 25.96
C VAL A 176 12.13 1.07 26.70
N LEU A 177 11.88 1.84 27.78
CA LEU A 177 12.93 2.37 28.64
C LEU A 177 13.76 1.28 29.30
N SER A 178 13.10 0.26 29.87
CA SER A 178 13.78 -0.90 30.51
C SER A 178 14.64 -1.64 29.49
N PHE A 179 14.10 -1.89 28.28
CA PHE A 179 14.86 -2.51 27.20
C PHE A 179 16.17 -1.76 26.92
N TRP A 180 16.10 -0.46 26.66
CA TRP A 180 17.28 0.33 26.29
C TRP A 180 18.26 0.54 27.43
N ARG A 181 17.78 0.76 28.67
CA ARG A 181 18.63 1.08 29.83
C ARG A 181 19.24 -0.13 30.52
N GLN A 182 18.58 -1.27 30.48
CA GLN A 182 19.00 -2.46 31.24
C GLN A 182 19.37 -3.61 30.29
N GLU A 183 18.47 -4.02 29.41
CA GLU A 183 18.65 -5.21 28.60
C GLU A 183 19.69 -4.98 27.49
N PHE A 184 19.50 -3.98 26.65
CA PHE A 184 20.40 -3.70 25.52
C PHE A 184 21.80 -3.27 25.96
N THR A 185 21.92 -2.48 27.02
CA THR A 185 23.20 -2.10 27.60
C THR A 185 23.91 -3.30 28.22
N GLY A 186 23.18 -4.27 28.77
CA GLY A 186 23.69 -5.53 29.32
C GLY A 186 24.13 -6.55 28.27
N PHE A 187 23.88 -6.33 26.99
CA PHE A 187 24.35 -7.24 25.95
C PHE A 187 25.88 -7.28 25.89
N SER A 188 26.45 -8.48 25.88
CA SER A 188 27.88 -8.64 25.58
C SER A 188 28.19 -8.11 24.17
N SER A 189 29.44 -7.76 23.89
CA SER A 189 29.87 -7.24 22.59
C SER A 189 29.48 -8.17 21.43
N GLY A 190 29.64 -9.48 21.61
CA GLY A 190 29.24 -10.50 20.62
C GLY A 190 27.71 -10.54 20.40
N LEU A 191 26.95 -10.56 21.49
CA LEU A 191 25.50 -10.58 21.43
C LEU A 191 24.94 -9.29 20.78
N ARG A 192 25.53 -8.15 21.10
CA ARG A 192 25.17 -6.85 20.50
C ARG A 192 25.43 -6.83 19.00
N ALA A 193 26.63 -7.30 18.58
CA ALA A 193 26.95 -7.39 17.15
C ALA A 193 25.99 -8.31 16.39
N GLU A 194 25.68 -9.48 16.97
CA GLU A 194 24.72 -10.44 16.39
C GLU A 194 23.31 -9.84 16.26
N ALA A 195 22.84 -9.06 17.23
CA ALA A 195 21.53 -8.44 17.22
C ALA A 195 21.44 -7.27 16.22
N ILE A 196 22.50 -6.46 16.10
CA ILE A 196 22.51 -5.23 15.30
C ILE A 196 22.80 -5.51 13.82
N SER A 197 23.74 -6.39 13.50
CA SER A 197 24.22 -6.62 12.14
C SER A 197 23.11 -6.95 11.12
N PRO A 198 22.13 -7.82 11.41
CA PRO A 198 21.03 -8.08 10.49
C PRO A 198 20.13 -6.86 10.24
N ILE A 199 19.93 -6.02 11.26
CA ILE A 199 19.16 -4.78 11.14
C ILE A 199 19.92 -3.79 10.26
N GLN A 200 21.21 -3.58 10.52
CA GLN A 200 22.05 -2.70 9.73
C GLN A 200 22.09 -3.08 8.25
N ASN A 201 22.21 -4.38 7.96
CA ASN A 201 22.22 -4.88 6.59
C ASN A 201 20.92 -4.54 5.84
N LYS A 202 19.76 -4.61 6.49
CA LYS A 202 18.47 -4.31 5.89
C LYS A 202 18.22 -2.81 5.77
N ILE A 203 18.37 -2.09 6.88
CA ILE A 203 18.23 -0.63 6.92
C ILE A 203 19.27 0.05 6.02
N GLY A 204 20.53 -0.45 6.04
CA GLY A 204 21.58 0.04 5.18
C GLY A 204 21.24 -0.02 3.70
N ARG A 205 20.64 -1.13 3.23
CA ARG A 205 20.17 -1.23 1.84
C ARG A 205 19.14 -0.17 1.49
N VAL A 206 18.23 0.14 2.42
CA VAL A 206 17.20 1.16 2.26
C VAL A 206 17.81 2.56 2.22
N LEU A 207 18.71 2.86 3.15
CA LEU A 207 19.30 4.20 3.31
C LEU A 207 20.42 4.51 2.32
N ILE A 208 21.07 3.49 1.72
CA ILE A 208 22.04 3.66 0.65
C ILE A 208 21.37 4.12 -0.64
N GLU A 209 20.12 3.70 -0.91
CA GLU A 209 19.39 4.16 -2.08
C GLU A 209 18.93 5.62 -1.91
N PRO A 210 19.51 6.59 -2.61
CA PRO A 210 19.26 8.01 -2.36
C PRO A 210 17.79 8.39 -2.54
N ARG A 211 17.09 7.78 -3.50
CA ARG A 211 15.68 8.07 -3.80
C ARG A 211 14.78 7.71 -2.62
N LEU A 212 14.97 6.53 -2.04
CA LEU A 212 14.19 6.09 -0.90
C LEU A 212 14.61 6.82 0.38
N ARG A 213 15.92 6.99 0.60
CA ARG A 213 16.44 7.76 1.73
C ARG A 213 15.85 9.17 1.76
N ASN A 214 15.87 9.88 0.63
CA ASN A 214 15.36 11.24 0.53
C ASN A 214 13.84 11.34 0.78
N MET A 215 13.09 10.26 0.58
CA MET A 215 11.68 10.18 0.97
C MET A 215 11.49 9.93 2.45
N LEU A 216 12.16 8.91 3.00
CA LEU A 216 11.94 8.40 4.36
C LEU A 216 12.67 9.19 5.45
N ALA A 217 13.69 9.98 5.09
CA ALA A 217 14.49 10.77 6.03
C ALA A 217 13.92 12.16 6.32
N GLN A 218 12.82 12.54 5.71
CA GLN A 218 12.16 13.82 5.99
C GLN A 218 11.37 13.71 7.30
N PRO A 219 11.63 14.55 8.32
CA PRO A 219 10.94 14.47 9.61
C PRO A 219 9.42 14.57 9.51
N GLU A 220 8.95 15.40 8.59
CA GLU A 220 7.53 15.60 8.34
C GLU A 220 7.15 15.04 6.96
N SER A 221 6.10 14.24 6.92
CA SER A 221 5.49 13.82 5.66
C SER A 221 4.90 15.02 4.93
N THR A 222 5.17 15.15 3.63
CA THR A 222 4.52 16.14 2.78
C THR A 222 3.14 15.67 2.30
N ILE A 223 2.84 14.39 2.50
CA ILE A 223 1.57 13.74 2.22
C ILE A 223 0.96 13.21 3.52
N MET A 224 -0.25 13.64 3.80
CA MET A 224 -1.03 13.20 4.97
C MET A 224 -2.15 12.29 4.48
N LEU A 225 -1.89 10.97 4.41
CA LEU A 225 -2.80 10.00 3.77
C LEU A 225 -4.22 10.07 4.33
N ARG A 226 -4.37 10.20 5.67
CA ARG A 226 -5.68 10.39 6.29
C ARG A 226 -6.43 11.59 5.70
N ARG A 227 -5.77 12.74 5.61
CA ARG A 227 -6.35 13.96 5.07
C ARG A 227 -6.71 13.80 3.58
N LEU A 228 -5.81 13.21 2.79
CA LEU A 228 -6.05 12.93 1.37
C LEU A 228 -7.27 12.04 1.17
N MET A 229 -7.48 11.04 2.04
CA MET A 229 -8.66 10.19 2.01
C MET A 229 -9.94 10.98 2.32
N ASP A 230 -9.91 11.86 3.34
CA ASP A 230 -11.07 12.67 3.75
C ASP A 230 -11.43 13.72 2.69
N GLU A 231 -10.44 14.28 2.00
CA GLU A 231 -10.61 15.22 0.89
C GLU A 231 -11.03 14.50 -0.41
N GLY A 232 -10.84 13.18 -0.51
CA GLY A 232 -11.10 12.37 -1.70
C GLY A 232 -10.11 12.65 -2.81
N ALA A 233 -8.85 12.81 -2.45
CA ALA A 233 -7.74 13.03 -3.36
C ALA A 233 -7.48 11.81 -4.27
N ILE A 234 -6.71 12.02 -5.32
CA ILE A 234 -6.22 11.00 -6.24
C ILE A 234 -4.75 10.75 -5.88
N VAL A 235 -4.43 9.55 -5.38
CA VAL A 235 -3.06 9.17 -5.03
C VAL A 235 -2.60 8.09 -6.00
N ILE A 236 -1.61 8.37 -6.83
CA ILE A 236 -1.06 7.39 -7.77
C ILE A 236 0.40 7.11 -7.40
N CYS A 237 0.69 5.87 -7.00
CA CYS A 237 2.00 5.41 -6.62
C CYS A 237 2.62 4.57 -7.74
N ASN A 238 3.55 5.17 -8.48
CA ASN A 238 4.37 4.49 -9.49
C ASN A 238 5.61 3.93 -8.80
N LEU A 239 5.54 2.66 -8.42
CA LEU A 239 6.60 1.97 -7.70
C LEU A 239 7.51 1.14 -8.63
N ALA A 240 7.57 1.47 -9.90
CA ALA A 240 8.27 0.78 -10.99
C ALA A 240 9.53 0.03 -10.52
N LYS A 241 9.40 -1.23 -10.12
CA LYS A 241 10.48 -2.07 -9.57
C LYS A 241 11.68 -2.20 -10.51
N GLY A 242 11.46 -2.12 -11.82
CA GLY A 242 12.54 -2.09 -12.82
C GLY A 242 13.46 -0.85 -12.72
N ARG A 243 13.00 0.24 -12.11
CA ARG A 243 13.79 1.47 -11.90
C ARG A 243 14.31 1.59 -10.46
N LEU A 244 13.59 1.00 -9.49
CA LEU A 244 13.89 1.14 -8.05
C LEU A 244 14.63 -0.05 -7.49
N GLY A 245 14.52 -1.21 -8.11
CA GLY A 245 14.84 -2.50 -7.52
C GLY A 245 13.66 -3.06 -6.70
N GLU A 246 13.54 -4.36 -6.68
CA GLU A 246 12.39 -5.08 -6.13
C GLU A 246 12.19 -4.82 -4.62
N SER A 247 13.26 -4.98 -3.82
CA SER A 247 13.18 -4.80 -2.37
C SER A 247 12.74 -3.38 -1.97
N VAL A 248 13.20 -2.36 -2.72
CA VAL A 248 12.83 -0.94 -2.48
C VAL A 248 11.36 -0.72 -2.80
N ALA A 249 10.90 -1.21 -3.96
CA ALA A 249 9.51 -1.09 -4.39
C ALA A 249 8.55 -1.80 -3.42
N HIS A 250 8.89 -3.02 -2.99
CA HIS A 250 8.09 -3.81 -2.04
C HIS A 250 8.03 -3.13 -0.67
N LEU A 251 9.16 -2.65 -0.13
CA LEU A 251 9.18 -1.98 1.17
C LEU A 251 8.33 -0.70 1.15
N LEU A 252 8.54 0.14 0.14
CA LEU A 252 7.79 1.39 0.04
C LEU A 252 6.29 1.13 -0.16
N GLY A 253 5.94 0.14 -1.00
CA GLY A 253 4.55 -0.26 -1.21
C GLY A 253 3.91 -0.81 0.06
N ALA A 254 4.61 -1.64 0.83
CA ALA A 254 4.15 -2.15 2.12
C ALA A 254 3.93 -1.02 3.13
N LEU A 255 4.90 -0.10 3.28
CA LEU A 255 4.76 1.07 4.16
C LEU A 255 3.62 2.01 3.74
N LEU A 256 3.41 2.23 2.44
CA LEU A 256 2.28 3.02 1.95
C LEU A 256 0.94 2.32 2.21
N THR A 257 0.86 1.01 1.96
CA THR A 257 -0.36 0.22 2.20
C THR A 257 -0.77 0.27 3.67
N THR A 258 0.17 0.02 4.59
CA THR A 258 -0.10 0.07 6.02
C THR A 258 -0.46 1.48 6.48
N SER A 259 0.20 2.52 5.96
CA SER A 259 -0.13 3.91 6.30
C SER A 259 -1.51 4.34 5.76
N ILE A 260 -1.95 3.85 4.58
CA ILE A 260 -3.32 4.03 4.07
C ILE A 260 -4.32 3.35 5.02
N ALA A 261 -4.03 2.13 5.45
CA ALA A 261 -4.87 1.39 6.37
C ALA A 261 -5.03 2.11 7.71
N GLN A 262 -3.93 2.57 8.29
CA GLN A 262 -3.95 3.36 9.53
C GLN A 262 -4.71 4.68 9.37
N GLY A 263 -4.53 5.35 8.22
CA GLY A 263 -5.33 6.51 7.85
C GLY A 263 -6.83 6.20 7.85
N ALA A 264 -7.24 5.04 7.37
CA ALA A 264 -8.63 4.59 7.43
C ALA A 264 -9.07 4.30 8.87
N LEU A 265 -8.32 3.49 9.63
CA LEU A 265 -8.64 3.13 11.01
C LEU A 265 -8.78 4.35 11.91
N SER A 266 -7.95 5.38 11.71
CA SER A 266 -8.02 6.63 12.46
C SER A 266 -9.35 7.40 12.28
N ARG A 267 -10.20 6.98 11.33
CA ARG A 267 -11.56 7.50 11.13
C ARG A 267 -12.59 6.93 12.12
N ALA A 268 -12.16 6.11 13.08
CA ALA A 268 -13.06 5.51 14.08
C ALA A 268 -13.94 6.54 14.80
N GLY A 269 -13.38 7.71 15.11
CA GLY A 269 -14.11 8.82 15.75
C GLY A 269 -15.07 9.60 14.85
N ILE A 270 -15.12 9.33 13.53
CA ILE A 270 -16.05 9.99 12.60
C ILE A 270 -17.31 9.12 12.46
N PRO A 271 -18.53 9.69 12.51
CA PRO A 271 -19.76 8.96 12.21
C PRO A 271 -19.69 8.29 10.82
N THR A 272 -20.16 7.06 10.71
CA THR A 272 -20.05 6.26 9.47
C THR A 272 -20.62 6.97 8.24
N ALA A 273 -21.73 7.69 8.37
CA ALA A 273 -22.35 8.45 7.29
C ALA A 273 -21.51 9.63 6.77
N GLN A 274 -20.54 10.09 7.57
CA GLN A 274 -19.65 11.20 7.21
C GLN A 274 -18.30 10.71 6.65
N ARG A 275 -18.01 9.41 6.76
CA ARG A 275 -16.77 8.82 6.22
C ARG A 275 -16.88 8.76 4.70
N ARG A 276 -16.12 9.61 4.02
CA ARG A 276 -16.02 9.54 2.56
C ARG A 276 -15.41 8.21 2.15
N VAL A 277 -16.01 7.52 1.19
CA VAL A 277 -15.44 6.29 0.63
C VAL A 277 -14.15 6.64 -0.12
N PHE A 278 -13.16 5.80 0.06
CA PHE A 278 -11.87 5.90 -0.60
C PHE A 278 -11.48 4.52 -1.16
N HIS A 279 -11.03 4.48 -2.40
CA HIS A 279 -10.79 3.23 -3.12
C HIS A 279 -9.30 2.96 -3.21
N LEU A 280 -8.83 1.85 -2.63
CA LEU A 280 -7.46 1.37 -2.79
C LEU A 280 -7.42 0.33 -3.91
N TYR A 281 -6.69 0.63 -4.96
CA TYR A 281 -6.33 -0.29 -6.02
C TYR A 281 -4.90 -0.77 -5.82
N ALA A 282 -4.68 -2.07 -5.78
CA ALA A 282 -3.36 -2.67 -5.68
C ALA A 282 -3.19 -3.74 -6.78
N ASP A 283 -2.39 -3.40 -7.78
CA ASP A 283 -1.94 -4.38 -8.77
C ASP A 283 -0.78 -5.18 -8.16
N GLU A 284 -0.73 -6.48 -8.43
CA GLU A 284 0.25 -7.40 -7.80
C GLU A 284 0.33 -7.22 -6.28
N PHE A 285 -0.85 -7.23 -5.61
CA PHE A 285 -0.97 -6.86 -4.19
C PHE A 285 -0.09 -7.69 -3.26
N GLN A 286 0.27 -8.92 -3.64
CA GLN A 286 1.19 -9.75 -2.87
C GLN A 286 2.55 -9.09 -2.64
N SER A 287 2.96 -8.15 -3.50
CA SER A 287 4.18 -7.37 -3.33
C SER A 287 4.14 -6.43 -2.11
N PHE A 288 2.94 -6.13 -1.59
CA PHE A 288 2.70 -5.13 -0.56
C PHE A 288 1.97 -5.68 0.66
N ALA A 289 1.45 -6.91 0.56
CA ALA A 289 0.60 -7.51 1.58
C ALA A 289 1.41 -8.04 2.76
N THR A 290 1.56 -7.22 3.79
CA THR A 290 2.11 -7.62 5.09
C THR A 290 1.14 -8.51 5.87
N THR A 291 1.56 -9.05 7.00
CA THR A 291 0.68 -9.81 7.91
C THR A 291 -0.53 -9.00 8.35
N SER A 292 -0.39 -7.67 8.50
CA SER A 292 -1.49 -6.78 8.84
C SER A 292 -2.53 -6.62 7.72
N PHE A 293 -2.24 -7.07 6.50
CA PHE A 293 -3.15 -6.93 5.37
C PHE A 293 -4.46 -7.71 5.55
N ALA A 294 -4.41 -8.85 6.23
CA ALA A 294 -5.60 -9.62 6.59
C ALA A 294 -6.56 -8.81 7.49
N LEU A 295 -6.01 -8.03 8.43
CA LEU A 295 -6.79 -7.11 9.27
C LEU A 295 -7.41 -5.99 8.42
N ILE A 296 -6.66 -5.45 7.46
CA ILE A 296 -7.17 -4.43 6.54
C ILE A 296 -8.38 -4.96 5.78
N LEU A 297 -8.30 -6.17 5.22
CA LEU A 297 -9.42 -6.81 4.51
C LEU A 297 -10.67 -6.98 5.38
N SER A 298 -10.51 -7.31 6.66
CA SER A 298 -11.65 -7.54 7.54
C SER A 298 -12.28 -6.25 8.09
N GLU A 299 -11.48 -5.21 8.33
CA GLU A 299 -11.89 -4.02 9.08
C GLU A 299 -12.09 -2.76 8.24
N ALA A 300 -11.33 -2.59 7.14
CA ALA A 300 -11.24 -1.35 6.38
C ALA A 300 -12.60 -0.82 5.87
N ARG A 301 -13.52 -1.72 5.53
CA ARG A 301 -14.88 -1.38 5.12
C ARG A 301 -15.61 -0.47 6.11
N LYS A 302 -15.46 -0.74 7.42
CA LYS A 302 -16.11 0.03 8.49
C LYS A 302 -15.68 1.50 8.47
N TYR A 303 -14.46 1.74 8.00
CA TYR A 303 -13.83 3.06 7.99
C TYR A 303 -13.86 3.74 6.61
N GLY A 304 -14.65 3.20 5.69
CA GLY A 304 -14.84 3.78 4.36
C GLY A 304 -13.66 3.54 3.40
N LEU A 305 -12.82 2.53 3.64
CA LEU A 305 -11.79 2.09 2.70
C LEU A 305 -12.28 0.83 1.98
N THR A 306 -12.28 0.87 0.65
CA THR A 306 -12.56 -0.30 -0.20
C THR A 306 -11.30 -0.74 -0.91
N LEU A 307 -11.15 -2.04 -1.11
CA LEU A 307 -10.00 -2.60 -1.80
C LEU A 307 -10.42 -3.25 -3.12
N THR A 308 -9.68 -2.94 -4.17
CA THR A 308 -9.67 -3.68 -5.43
C THR A 308 -8.26 -4.22 -5.60
N ILE A 309 -8.09 -5.51 -5.36
CA ILE A 309 -6.78 -6.19 -5.34
C ILE A 309 -6.66 -7.15 -6.49
N ALA A 310 -5.49 -7.19 -7.13
CA ALA A 310 -5.21 -8.08 -8.25
C ALA A 310 -3.85 -8.75 -8.11
N HIS A 311 -3.75 -10.01 -8.54
CA HIS A 311 -2.48 -10.73 -8.71
C HIS A 311 -2.57 -11.87 -9.75
N GLN A 312 -1.47 -12.56 -9.97
CA GLN A 312 -1.36 -13.50 -11.09
C GLN A 312 -1.80 -14.93 -10.73
N TYR A 313 -1.38 -15.47 -9.59
CA TYR A 313 -1.67 -16.86 -9.17
C TYR A 313 -1.63 -17.01 -7.64
N LEU A 314 -2.46 -17.92 -7.12
CA LEU A 314 -2.74 -18.07 -5.70
C LEU A 314 -1.50 -18.38 -4.84
N ASN A 315 -0.55 -19.15 -5.35
CA ASN A 315 0.67 -19.51 -4.61
C ASN A 315 1.60 -18.31 -4.31
N GLN A 316 1.33 -17.12 -4.90
CA GLN A 316 2.07 -15.89 -4.54
C GLN A 316 1.71 -15.37 -3.15
N ILE A 317 0.60 -15.81 -2.59
CA ILE A 317 0.13 -15.46 -1.26
C ILE A 317 0.09 -16.69 -0.38
N GLY A 318 0.58 -16.57 0.86
CA GLY A 318 0.52 -17.68 1.81
C GLY A 318 -0.91 -18.05 2.18
N GLU A 319 -1.13 -19.28 2.64
CA GLU A 319 -2.46 -19.85 2.96
C GLU A 319 -3.30 -18.95 3.89
N GLY A 320 -2.66 -18.33 4.90
CA GLY A 320 -3.36 -17.43 5.83
C GLY A 320 -3.94 -16.18 5.14
N LEU A 321 -3.18 -15.58 4.23
CA LEU A 321 -3.65 -14.42 3.46
C LEU A 321 -4.68 -14.84 2.41
N GLN A 322 -4.50 -15.99 1.77
CA GLN A 322 -5.47 -16.56 0.84
C GLN A 322 -6.83 -16.76 1.52
N SER A 323 -6.83 -17.40 2.70
CA SER A 323 -8.04 -17.58 3.51
C SER A 323 -8.68 -16.24 3.91
N ALA A 324 -7.88 -15.25 4.28
CA ALA A 324 -8.36 -13.91 4.60
C ALA A 324 -8.99 -13.22 3.36
N VAL A 325 -8.40 -13.36 2.19
CA VAL A 325 -8.96 -12.82 0.94
C VAL A 325 -10.32 -13.45 0.65
N PHE A 326 -10.40 -14.78 0.55
CA PHE A 326 -11.66 -15.46 0.23
C PHE A 326 -12.75 -15.27 1.30
N GLY A 327 -12.35 -15.12 2.57
CA GLY A 327 -13.30 -14.88 3.68
C GLY A 327 -13.86 -13.46 3.75
N ASN A 328 -13.18 -12.47 3.18
CA ASN A 328 -13.54 -11.05 3.34
C ASN A 328 -13.92 -10.34 2.04
N VAL A 329 -13.54 -10.87 0.86
CA VAL A 329 -13.94 -10.25 -0.41
C VAL A 329 -15.38 -10.62 -0.76
N GLY A 330 -16.18 -9.63 -1.09
CA GLY A 330 -17.57 -9.84 -1.50
C GLY A 330 -17.71 -10.20 -2.96
N SER A 331 -16.77 -9.78 -3.79
CA SER A 331 -16.81 -9.99 -5.25
C SER A 331 -15.47 -10.52 -5.77
N LEU A 332 -15.55 -11.53 -6.63
CA LEU A 332 -14.41 -12.22 -7.23
C LEU A 332 -14.53 -12.21 -8.75
N VAL A 333 -13.46 -11.84 -9.43
CA VAL A 333 -13.32 -11.98 -10.90
C VAL A 333 -12.10 -12.86 -11.18
N ALA A 334 -12.31 -14.01 -11.80
CA ALA A 334 -11.24 -14.88 -12.27
C ALA A 334 -11.16 -14.83 -13.79
N LEU A 335 -9.99 -14.47 -14.29
CA LEU A 335 -9.59 -14.57 -15.68
C LEU A 335 -8.94 -15.93 -15.93
N ARG A 336 -8.37 -16.17 -17.13
CA ARG A 336 -7.67 -17.43 -17.39
C ARG A 336 -6.59 -17.68 -16.33
N SER A 337 -6.60 -18.87 -15.76
CA SER A 337 -5.75 -19.28 -14.64
C SER A 337 -5.05 -20.61 -14.91
N GLY A 338 -3.97 -20.90 -14.19
CA GLY A 338 -3.28 -22.19 -14.24
C GLY A 338 -4.12 -23.32 -13.62
N ALA A 339 -3.75 -24.58 -13.86
CA ALA A 339 -4.56 -25.74 -13.49
C ALA A 339 -4.83 -25.86 -11.97
N GLU A 340 -3.84 -25.52 -11.12
CA GLU A 340 -3.98 -25.58 -9.68
C GLU A 340 -4.94 -24.48 -9.19
N ASP A 341 -4.73 -23.25 -9.63
CA ASP A 341 -5.57 -22.11 -9.28
C ASP A 341 -6.99 -22.27 -9.82
N ALA A 342 -7.14 -22.78 -11.05
CA ALA A 342 -8.43 -22.96 -11.68
C ALA A 342 -9.35 -23.90 -10.89
N ALA A 343 -8.79 -24.91 -10.20
CA ALA A 343 -9.57 -25.82 -9.35
C ALA A 343 -10.16 -25.07 -8.14
N ILE A 344 -9.32 -24.30 -7.42
CA ILE A 344 -9.73 -23.52 -6.24
C ILE A 344 -10.71 -22.40 -6.65
N LEU A 345 -10.39 -21.68 -7.71
CA LEU A 345 -11.21 -20.56 -8.18
C LEU A 345 -12.58 -21.01 -8.71
N ALA A 346 -12.63 -22.18 -9.38
CA ALA A 346 -13.89 -22.74 -9.84
C ALA A 346 -14.83 -23.04 -8.66
N GLU A 347 -14.30 -23.60 -7.58
CA GLU A 347 -15.05 -23.83 -6.34
C GLU A 347 -15.53 -22.51 -5.72
N GLN A 348 -14.64 -21.51 -5.59
CA GLN A 348 -14.96 -20.21 -5.01
C GLN A 348 -16.01 -19.43 -5.82
N ILE A 349 -16.01 -19.57 -7.13
CA ILE A 349 -16.99 -18.92 -8.02
C ILE A 349 -18.29 -19.71 -8.09
N GLY A 350 -18.24 -21.04 -7.88
CA GLY A 350 -19.36 -21.96 -8.03
C GLY A 350 -19.52 -22.48 -9.45
N LEU A 351 -18.41 -22.68 -10.18
CA LEU A 351 -18.37 -23.30 -11.51
C LEU A 351 -18.44 -24.82 -11.39
N GLN A 352 -18.98 -25.50 -12.40
CA GLN A 352 -19.08 -26.98 -12.41
C GLN A 352 -17.74 -27.69 -12.63
N GLY A 353 -16.71 -26.96 -13.13
CA GLY A 353 -15.39 -27.53 -13.36
C GLY A 353 -14.35 -26.47 -13.68
N ARG A 354 -13.07 -26.84 -13.48
CA ARG A 354 -11.91 -25.94 -13.67
C ARG A 354 -11.65 -25.59 -15.14
N ASP A 355 -12.09 -26.41 -16.08
CA ASP A 355 -11.84 -26.20 -17.51
C ASP A 355 -12.45 -24.87 -18.00
N ALA A 356 -13.54 -24.46 -17.37
CA ALA A 356 -14.14 -23.13 -17.62
C ALA A 356 -13.18 -21.95 -17.41
N LEU A 357 -12.12 -22.12 -16.62
CA LEU A 357 -11.09 -21.10 -16.35
C LEU A 357 -9.79 -21.34 -17.14
N LEU A 358 -9.52 -22.57 -17.54
CA LEU A 358 -8.33 -22.94 -18.33
C LEU A 358 -8.42 -22.41 -19.76
N ASP A 359 -9.59 -22.55 -20.39
CA ASP A 359 -9.81 -22.27 -21.80
C ASP A 359 -10.37 -20.88 -22.10
N LEU A 360 -10.29 -19.96 -21.11
CA LEU A 360 -10.75 -18.60 -21.31
C LEU A 360 -9.88 -17.86 -22.34
N PRO A 361 -10.47 -17.17 -23.32
CA PRO A 361 -9.72 -16.24 -24.15
C PRO A 361 -9.24 -15.04 -23.32
N ASN A 362 -8.25 -14.31 -23.84
CA ASN A 362 -7.84 -13.04 -23.23
C ASN A 362 -9.03 -12.08 -23.17
N PHE A 363 -9.06 -11.25 -22.14
CA PHE A 363 -10.14 -10.28 -21.86
C PHE A 363 -11.52 -10.92 -21.62
N ALA A 364 -11.55 -12.18 -21.21
CA ALA A 364 -12.76 -12.84 -20.73
C ALA A 364 -12.52 -13.43 -19.33
N GLY A 365 -13.59 -13.52 -18.55
CA GLY A 365 -13.52 -14.00 -17.18
C GLY A 365 -14.84 -14.58 -16.69
N TRP A 366 -14.79 -15.09 -15.48
CA TRP A 366 -15.93 -15.45 -14.67
C TRP A 366 -15.95 -14.57 -13.43
N ALA A 367 -17.13 -14.10 -13.06
CA ALA A 367 -17.35 -13.32 -11.86
C ALA A 367 -18.40 -13.96 -10.96
N ARG A 368 -18.16 -13.85 -9.64
CA ARG A 368 -19.16 -14.06 -8.60
C ARG A 368 -19.24 -12.74 -7.84
N LEU A 369 -20.36 -12.05 -7.92
CA LEU A 369 -20.58 -10.75 -7.35
C LEU A 369 -21.55 -10.84 -6.18
N LEU A 370 -21.53 -9.87 -5.30
CA LEU A 370 -22.62 -9.65 -4.36
C LEU A 370 -23.71 -8.81 -5.00
N LYS A 371 -24.96 -9.15 -4.72
CA LYS A 371 -26.13 -8.35 -5.04
C LYS A 371 -27.11 -8.42 -3.89
N SER A 372 -27.40 -7.27 -3.27
CA SER A 372 -28.22 -7.18 -2.05
C SER A 372 -27.74 -8.11 -0.93
N GLY A 373 -26.42 -8.20 -0.75
CA GLY A 373 -25.77 -9.04 0.26
C GLY A 373 -25.73 -10.53 -0.04
N VAL A 374 -26.24 -10.99 -1.19
CA VAL A 374 -26.27 -12.40 -1.61
C VAL A 374 -25.31 -12.61 -2.78
N PRO A 375 -24.48 -13.65 -2.76
CA PRO A 375 -23.64 -14.01 -3.89
C PRO A 375 -24.48 -14.38 -5.12
N THR A 376 -24.12 -13.87 -6.29
CA THR A 376 -24.78 -14.24 -7.56
C THR A 376 -24.35 -15.65 -7.99
N SER A 377 -25.13 -16.28 -8.87
CA SER A 377 -24.61 -17.37 -9.70
C SER A 377 -23.42 -16.89 -10.52
N PRO A 378 -22.53 -17.80 -10.97
CA PRO A 378 -21.40 -17.45 -11.83
C PRO A 378 -21.84 -16.66 -13.07
N LEU A 379 -21.16 -15.55 -13.31
CA LEU A 379 -21.43 -14.66 -14.45
C LEU A 379 -20.21 -14.69 -15.39
N ARG A 380 -20.42 -15.10 -16.64
CA ARG A 380 -19.39 -14.95 -17.67
C ARG A 380 -19.39 -13.52 -18.19
N LEU A 381 -18.20 -12.90 -18.24
CA LEU A 381 -18.03 -11.53 -18.72
C LEU A 381 -16.90 -11.40 -19.74
N GLY A 382 -17.08 -10.56 -20.74
CA GLY A 382 -16.01 -9.99 -21.55
C GLY A 382 -15.62 -8.64 -20.99
N LEU A 383 -14.33 -8.39 -20.85
CA LEU A 383 -13.84 -7.12 -20.35
C LEU A 383 -14.04 -6.01 -21.39
N SER A 384 -14.37 -4.82 -20.93
CA SER A 384 -14.42 -3.65 -21.80
C SER A 384 -13.02 -3.33 -22.35
N PRO A 385 -12.90 -2.81 -23.58
CA PRO A 385 -11.63 -2.31 -24.11
C PRO A 385 -11.02 -1.26 -23.18
N THR A 386 -9.72 -1.03 -23.32
CA THR A 386 -9.04 0.07 -22.59
C THR A 386 -9.78 1.38 -22.85
N PRO A 387 -10.11 2.15 -21.81
CA PRO A 387 -10.85 3.38 -21.98
C PRO A 387 -10.06 4.36 -22.85
N THR A 388 -10.76 5.10 -23.71
CA THR A 388 -10.12 6.11 -24.54
C THR A 388 -9.57 7.24 -23.66
N THR A 389 -8.30 7.58 -23.84
CA THR A 389 -7.64 8.62 -23.06
C THR A 389 -8.31 9.98 -23.28
N ARG A 390 -8.76 10.61 -22.21
CA ARG A 390 -9.03 12.04 -22.22
C ARG A 390 -7.64 12.71 -22.25
N ARG A 391 -7.38 13.59 -23.23
CA ARG A 391 -6.10 14.29 -23.41
C ARG A 391 -5.76 15.17 -22.19
N SER A 392 -5.33 14.55 -21.11
CA SER A 392 -4.69 15.20 -19.98
C SER A 392 -3.18 15.23 -20.26
N SER A 393 -2.51 16.34 -20.03
CA SER A 393 -1.05 16.39 -20.14
C SER A 393 -0.45 15.78 -18.89
N ALA A 394 0.04 14.54 -18.98
CA ALA A 394 0.74 13.88 -17.87
C ALA A 394 1.83 14.76 -17.27
N HIS A 395 2.60 15.46 -18.13
CA HIS A 395 3.65 16.39 -17.70
C HIS A 395 3.10 17.50 -16.78
N ARG A 396 1.96 18.10 -17.12
CA ARG A 396 1.34 19.16 -16.30
C ARG A 396 0.88 18.59 -14.94
N LEU A 397 0.26 17.43 -14.94
CA LEU A 397 -0.20 16.73 -13.73
C LEU A 397 0.97 16.42 -12.79
N ILE A 398 2.04 15.83 -13.33
CA ILE A 398 3.25 15.50 -12.58
C ILE A 398 3.91 16.78 -12.04
N SER A 399 4.07 17.82 -12.86
CA SER A 399 4.66 19.08 -12.45
C SER A 399 3.89 19.74 -11.30
N GLU A 400 2.57 19.74 -11.35
CA GLU A 400 1.74 20.31 -10.29
C GLU A 400 1.85 19.49 -9.00
N SER A 401 1.82 18.18 -9.07
CA SER A 401 2.03 17.30 -7.92
C SER A 401 3.42 17.51 -7.29
N ARG A 402 4.49 17.57 -8.12
CA ARG A 402 5.86 17.86 -7.68
C ARG A 402 5.97 19.20 -6.95
N ARG A 403 5.33 20.23 -7.48
CA ARG A 403 5.36 21.59 -6.90
C ARG A 403 4.71 21.61 -5.51
N ARG A 404 3.64 20.87 -5.31
CA ARG A 404 2.85 20.87 -4.07
C ARG A 404 3.41 19.95 -3.00
N PHE A 405 3.91 18.80 -3.37
CA PHE A 405 4.26 17.73 -2.44
C PHE A 405 5.76 17.38 -2.43
N GLY A 406 6.51 17.74 -3.47
CA GLY A 406 7.95 17.49 -3.53
C GLY A 406 8.76 18.63 -2.95
N ARG A 407 9.81 18.30 -2.18
CA ARG A 407 10.83 19.27 -1.71
C ARG A 407 12.03 19.29 -2.64
N PRO A 408 12.74 20.41 -2.81
CA PRO A 408 13.97 20.42 -3.59
C PRO A 408 14.99 19.42 -3.02
N ARG A 409 15.57 18.60 -3.89
CA ARG A 409 16.54 17.56 -3.52
C ARG A 409 17.68 18.10 -2.66
N HIS A 410 18.26 19.23 -3.05
CA HIS A 410 19.41 19.82 -2.34
C HIS A 410 19.07 20.21 -0.90
N GLU A 411 17.85 20.68 -0.63
CA GLU A 411 17.39 20.99 0.74
C GLU A 411 17.26 19.73 1.60
N VAL A 412 16.72 18.65 1.00
CA VAL A 412 16.57 17.37 1.70
C VAL A 412 17.94 16.76 2.00
N GLU A 413 18.84 16.74 1.02
CA GLU A 413 20.18 16.18 1.17
C GLU A 413 21.05 17.00 2.15
N ALA A 414 20.91 18.34 2.16
CA ALA A 414 21.58 19.17 3.16
C ALA A 414 21.14 18.81 4.60
N ARG A 415 19.85 18.66 4.86
CA ARG A 415 19.33 18.26 6.18
C ARG A 415 19.81 16.85 6.58
N ILE A 416 19.88 15.93 5.64
CA ILE A 416 20.41 14.59 5.88
C ILE A 416 21.90 14.67 6.24
N ALA A 417 22.69 15.47 5.51
CA ALA A 417 24.12 15.67 5.78
C ALA A 417 24.34 16.32 7.16
N ASP A 418 23.58 17.33 7.51
CA ASP A 418 23.62 17.98 8.83
C ASP A 418 23.34 16.98 9.95
N PHE A 419 22.32 16.12 9.80
CA PHE A 419 22.01 15.07 10.77
C PHE A 419 23.17 14.04 10.90
N LEU A 420 23.76 13.63 9.79
CA LEU A 420 24.85 12.64 9.79
C LEU A 420 26.16 13.20 10.31
N SER A 421 26.40 14.51 10.20
CA SER A 421 27.60 15.20 10.71
C SER A 421 27.48 15.68 12.16
N ALA A 422 26.27 15.75 12.71
CA ALA A 422 26.07 16.11 14.12
C ALA A 422 26.62 15.01 15.04
N HIS A 423 27.65 15.34 15.81
CA HIS A 423 28.31 14.45 16.79
C HIS A 423 27.64 14.48 18.15
#